data_4aa902dc7af77a3744b0f6ba881f9d61
#
_entry.id   4aa902dc7af77a3744b0f6ba881f9d61
#
_cell.length_a   1.000
_cell.length_b   1.000
_cell.length_c   1.000
_cell.angle_alpha   90.00
_cell.angle_beta   90.00
_cell.angle_gamma   90.00
#
_symmetry.space_group_name_H-M   'P 1'
#
loop_
_entity.id
_entity.type
_entity.pdbx_description
1 polymer ?
#
loop_
_entity_poly.entity_id
_entity_poly.type
_entity_poly.pdbx_seq_one_letter_code
_entity_poly.pdbx_strand_id
1 'polypeptide(L)'
;MTKMTLGSHPFLLGFDQLERMLEQAEKSGTEGYPPFNIEQVSDRGYRITLAVAGFADDDLSITVEDRKLAVRGRISAKDEGRVYLHRGIAARQFMKSFVLADGVEVIGATTGNGLLHIDLERAIPEKRVQTIEIRKGTVRG
;
A
#
# COMPACT_ATOMS: atom_id res chain seq x y z
N MET A 1 7.67 -15.01 19.40
CA MET A 1 6.63 -14.68 18.44
C MET A 1 6.67 -15.68 17.29
N THR A 2 5.66 -16.46 17.18
CA THR A 2 5.62 -17.49 16.15
C THR A 2 5.41 -16.83 14.81
N LYS A 3 6.39 -16.96 13.92
CA LYS A 3 6.20 -16.57 12.53
C LYS A 3 5.09 -17.46 11.97
N MET A 4 3.95 -16.87 11.71
CA MET A 4 2.90 -17.59 10.98
C MET A 4 3.45 -17.98 9.62
N THR A 5 3.39 -19.27 9.35
CA THR A 5 3.71 -19.78 8.02
C THR A 5 2.57 -19.35 7.11
N LEU A 6 2.79 -18.28 6.39
CA LEU A 6 1.76 -17.64 5.61
C LEU A 6 1.23 -18.51 4.47
N GLY A 7 2.04 -19.46 3.98
CA GLY A 7 1.62 -20.39 2.94
C GLY A 7 0.52 -21.37 3.32
N SER A 8 0.22 -21.54 4.62
CA SER A 8 -0.81 -22.47 5.09
C SER A 8 -2.17 -21.83 5.33
N HIS A 9 -2.27 -20.50 5.27
CA HIS A 9 -3.50 -19.79 5.53
C HIS A 9 -4.29 -19.56 4.23
N PRO A 10 -5.60 -19.93 4.21
CA PRO A 10 -6.38 -19.81 2.95
C PRO A 10 -6.57 -18.38 2.44
N PHE A 11 -6.41 -17.37 3.29
CA PHE A 11 -6.52 -15.97 2.89
C PHE A 11 -5.24 -15.41 2.26
N LEU A 12 -4.19 -16.20 2.21
CA LEU A 12 -2.86 -15.71 1.82
C LEU A 12 -2.47 -16.04 0.38
N LEU A 13 -3.46 -16.32 -0.46
CA LEU A 13 -3.26 -16.41 -1.90
C LEU A 13 -2.74 -15.07 -2.41
N GLY A 14 -1.51 -15.05 -2.91
CA GLY A 14 -0.86 -13.81 -3.32
C GLY A 14 0.08 -13.24 -2.28
N PHE A 15 0.42 -14.01 -1.26
CA PHE A 15 1.35 -13.57 -0.23
C PHE A 15 2.71 -13.17 -0.80
N ASP A 16 3.20 -13.87 -1.80
CA ASP A 16 4.46 -13.51 -2.48
C ASP A 16 4.45 -12.07 -2.97
N GLN A 17 3.31 -11.60 -3.42
CA GLN A 17 3.13 -10.23 -3.88
C GLN A 17 3.16 -9.23 -2.73
N LEU A 18 2.56 -9.59 -1.59
CA LEU A 18 2.63 -8.78 -0.37
C LEU A 18 4.05 -8.71 0.17
N GLU A 19 4.73 -9.84 0.16
CA GLU A 19 6.12 -9.90 0.58
C GLU A 19 7.00 -9.01 -0.28
N ARG A 20 6.77 -8.97 -1.59
CA ARG A 20 7.45 -8.06 -2.50
C ARG A 20 7.15 -6.60 -2.20
N MET A 21 5.91 -6.29 -1.83
CA MET A 21 5.54 -4.94 -1.41
C MET A 21 6.34 -4.53 -0.18
N LEU A 22 6.47 -5.43 0.79
CA LEU A 22 7.26 -5.18 2.00
C LEU A 22 8.72 -4.95 1.69
N GLU A 23 9.31 -5.79 0.85
CA GLU A 23 10.70 -5.66 0.44
C GLU A 23 10.96 -4.32 -0.26
N GLN A 24 10.08 -3.92 -1.15
CA GLN A 24 10.20 -2.64 -1.85
C GLN A 24 10.04 -1.46 -0.90
N ALA A 25 9.15 -1.56 0.08
CA ALA A 25 8.96 -0.52 1.07
C ALA A 25 10.21 -0.34 1.93
N GLU A 26 10.85 -1.43 2.31
CA GLU A 26 12.09 -1.39 3.09
C GLU A 26 13.25 -0.78 2.30
N LYS A 27 13.28 -0.98 1.00
CA LYS A 27 14.35 -0.49 0.13
C LYS A 27 14.17 0.95 -0.32
N SER A 28 12.97 1.51 -0.20
CA SER A 28 12.64 2.78 -0.83
C SER A 28 12.79 3.98 0.11
N GLY A 29 13.97 4.30 0.58
CA GLY A 29 14.21 5.59 1.19
C GLY A 29 14.44 5.60 2.68
N THR A 30 13.73 6.39 3.45
CA THR A 30 13.98 6.62 4.87
C THR A 30 13.74 5.35 5.66
N GLU A 31 14.79 4.67 6.07
CA GLU A 31 14.69 3.40 6.79
C GLU A 31 13.78 3.50 8.02
N GLY A 32 12.73 2.70 8.04
CA GLY A 32 11.86 2.56 9.18
C GLY A 32 10.93 3.74 9.47
N TYR A 33 10.97 4.79 8.67
CA TYR A 33 10.11 5.95 8.90
C TYR A 33 9.26 6.31 7.69
N PRO A 34 7.96 6.54 7.88
CA PRO A 34 7.23 6.29 9.12
C PRO A 34 7.01 4.80 9.36
N PRO A 35 6.81 4.37 10.61
CA PRO A 35 6.40 3.00 10.88
C PRO A 35 5.11 2.68 10.15
N PHE A 36 5.02 1.47 9.63
CA PHE A 36 3.83 1.05 8.89
C PHE A 36 3.51 -0.42 9.14
N ASN A 37 2.25 -0.76 8.94
CA ASN A 37 1.76 -2.12 8.94
C ASN A 37 1.10 -2.41 7.60
N ILE A 38 1.20 -3.64 7.16
CA ILE A 38 0.41 -4.15 6.04
C ILE A 38 -0.36 -5.35 6.57
N GLU A 39 -1.69 -5.31 6.46
CA GLU A 39 -2.54 -6.40 6.93
C GLU A 39 -3.48 -6.85 5.83
N GLN A 40 -3.83 -8.11 5.87
CA GLN A 40 -4.89 -8.64 5.03
C GLN A 40 -6.18 -8.60 5.84
N VAL A 41 -7.18 -7.88 5.34
CA VAL A 41 -8.44 -7.69 6.07
C VAL A 41 -9.56 -8.61 5.55
N SER A 42 -9.38 -9.16 4.35
CA SER A 42 -10.34 -10.11 3.74
C SER A 42 -9.62 -10.89 2.65
N ASP A 43 -10.33 -11.79 1.96
CA ASP A 43 -9.79 -12.56 0.83
C ASP A 43 -9.04 -11.70 -0.17
N ARG A 44 -9.56 -10.50 -0.43
CA ARG A 44 -9.05 -9.61 -1.46
C ARG A 44 -8.73 -8.22 -0.94
N GLY A 45 -8.93 -8.00 0.35
CA GLY A 45 -8.74 -6.70 0.97
C GLY A 45 -7.45 -6.61 1.75
N TYR A 46 -6.75 -5.51 1.59
CA TYR A 46 -5.52 -5.22 2.31
C TYR A 46 -5.58 -3.81 2.86
N ARG A 47 -4.85 -3.59 3.93
CA ARG A 47 -4.74 -2.25 4.51
C ARG A 47 -3.30 -1.96 4.84
N ILE A 48 -2.81 -0.83 4.37
CA ILE A 48 -1.53 -0.27 4.79
C ILE A 48 -1.83 0.82 5.80
N THR A 49 -1.20 0.75 6.95
CA THR A 49 -1.35 1.76 8.00
C THR A 49 -0.01 2.38 8.29
N LEU A 50 0.06 3.71 8.24
CA LEU A 50 1.27 4.46 8.55
C LEU A 50 1.04 5.33 9.79
N ALA A 51 2.04 5.40 10.65
CA ALA A 51 2.00 6.27 11.81
C ALA A 51 2.40 7.69 11.37
N VAL A 52 1.43 8.59 11.37
CA VAL A 52 1.59 9.96 10.83
C VAL A 52 1.19 11.02 11.83
N ALA A 53 1.32 10.73 13.12
CA ALA A 53 1.04 11.72 14.16
C ALA A 53 1.93 12.95 13.97
N GLY A 54 1.34 14.12 14.10
CA GLY A 54 2.04 15.38 13.87
C GLY A 54 1.92 15.95 12.48
N PHE A 55 1.36 15.20 11.53
CA PHE A 55 1.07 15.70 10.19
C PHE A 55 -0.39 16.13 10.09
N ALA A 56 -0.61 17.28 9.49
CA ALA A 56 -1.96 17.69 9.10
C ALA A 56 -2.35 16.90 7.83
N ASP A 57 -3.64 16.73 7.61
CA ASP A 57 -4.13 16.02 6.42
C ASP A 57 -3.60 16.64 5.12
N ASP A 58 -3.51 17.98 5.10
CA ASP A 58 -2.99 18.71 3.93
C ASP A 58 -1.50 18.48 3.69
N ASP A 59 -0.77 17.99 4.69
CA ASP A 59 0.65 17.70 4.57
C ASP A 59 0.92 16.30 4.03
N LEU A 60 -0.12 15.49 3.91
CA LEU A 60 -0.04 14.13 3.42
C LEU A 60 -0.58 14.04 1.99
N SER A 61 0.09 13.28 1.16
CA SER A 61 -0.40 13.02 -0.20
C SER A 61 -0.14 11.58 -0.58
N ILE A 62 -1.06 11.03 -1.35
CA ILE A 62 -1.00 9.66 -1.86
C ILE A 62 -1.14 9.74 -3.38
N THR A 63 -0.20 9.13 -4.08
CA THR A 63 -0.26 9.03 -5.53
C THR A 63 -0.06 7.58 -5.95
N VAL A 64 -0.71 7.19 -7.03
CA VAL A 64 -0.49 5.88 -7.65
C VAL A 64 -0.15 6.12 -9.11
N GLU A 65 1.01 5.63 -9.50
CA GLU A 65 1.48 5.73 -10.87
C GLU A 65 2.14 4.41 -11.25
N ASP A 66 1.66 3.77 -12.31
CA ASP A 66 2.19 2.50 -12.81
C ASP A 66 2.40 1.46 -11.70
N ARG A 67 1.38 1.21 -10.90
CA ARG A 67 1.41 0.28 -9.77
C ARG A 67 2.36 0.69 -8.64
N LYS A 68 2.87 1.90 -8.66
CA LYS A 68 3.67 2.42 -7.57
C LYS A 68 2.80 3.36 -6.72
N LEU A 69 2.57 2.95 -5.50
CA LEU A 69 1.88 3.75 -4.50
C LEU A 69 2.92 4.56 -3.75
N ALA A 70 2.83 5.87 -3.80
CA ALA A 70 3.74 6.75 -3.08
C ALA A 70 2.97 7.56 -2.05
N VAL A 71 3.45 7.54 -0.82
CA VAL A 71 2.90 8.33 0.28
C VAL A 71 3.96 9.36 0.67
N ARG A 72 3.57 10.62 0.68
CA ARG A 72 4.45 11.72 1.05
C ARG A 72 3.92 12.45 2.26
N GLY A 73 4.80 12.75 3.18
CA GLY A 73 4.51 13.63 4.30
C GLY A 73 5.44 14.83 4.26
N ARG A 74 4.86 16.03 4.26
CA ARG A 74 5.60 17.27 4.25
C ARG A 74 5.43 17.95 5.59
N ILE A 75 6.51 18.51 6.11
CA ILE A 75 6.45 19.26 7.36
C ILE A 75 6.19 20.72 7.03
N SER A 76 5.01 21.21 7.41
CA SER A 76 4.65 22.61 7.24
C SER A 76 4.65 23.37 8.56
N ALA A 77 4.55 22.67 9.69
CA ALA A 77 4.53 23.29 11.00
C ALA A 77 5.93 23.64 11.48
N LYS A 78 6.12 24.89 11.88
CA LYS A 78 7.37 25.35 12.48
C LYS A 78 7.24 25.27 13.99
N ASP A 79 8.26 24.70 14.65
CA ASP A 79 8.34 24.66 16.11
C ASP A 79 8.79 26.01 16.68
N GLU A 80 8.07 27.06 16.38
CA GLU A 80 8.41 28.40 16.82
C GLU A 80 8.16 28.55 18.31
N GLY A 81 9.20 28.91 19.03
CA GLY A 81 9.11 29.27 20.45
C GLY A 81 9.07 28.11 21.42
N ARG A 82 9.18 26.90 20.98
CA ARG A 82 9.21 25.74 21.87
C ARG A 82 10.63 25.37 22.24
N VAL A 83 10.86 25.26 23.55
CA VAL A 83 12.13 24.79 24.09
C VAL A 83 11.92 23.39 24.64
N TYR A 84 12.47 22.38 23.99
CA TYR A 84 12.35 21.00 24.46
C TYR A 84 13.49 20.67 25.42
N LEU A 85 13.14 20.19 26.59
CA LEU A 85 14.14 19.62 27.51
C LEU A 85 14.52 18.21 27.08
N HIS A 86 13.60 17.53 26.44
CA HIS A 86 13.82 16.25 25.77
C HIS A 86 12.85 16.14 24.59
N ARG A 87 13.33 15.70 23.44
CA ARG A 87 12.47 15.53 22.27
C ARG A 87 12.65 14.12 21.71
N GLY A 88 11.74 13.22 22.08
CA GLY A 88 11.72 11.88 21.56
C GLY A 88 10.75 11.67 20.38
N ILE A 89 9.84 12.63 20.17
CA ILE A 89 8.85 12.57 19.10
C ILE A 89 9.05 13.76 18.18
N ALA A 90 9.32 13.48 16.92
CA ALA A 90 9.43 14.52 15.90
C ALA A 90 8.87 13.98 14.60
N ALA A 91 7.92 14.71 14.02
CA ALA A 91 7.47 14.43 12.66
C ALA A 91 8.58 14.78 11.70
N ARG A 92 8.89 13.88 10.77
CA ARG A 92 9.92 14.06 9.75
C ARG A 92 9.32 13.93 8.38
N GLN A 93 9.75 14.80 7.47
CA GLN A 93 9.35 14.70 6.08
C GLN A 93 9.77 13.34 5.53
N PHE A 94 8.87 12.70 4.78
CA PHE A 94 9.13 11.36 4.24
C PHE A 94 8.50 11.16 2.87
N MET A 95 9.02 10.19 2.17
CA MET A 95 8.38 9.62 1.00
C MET A 95 8.51 8.10 1.12
N LYS A 96 7.36 7.41 1.14
CA LYS A 96 7.31 5.96 1.24
C LYS A 96 6.62 5.41 -0.01
N SER A 97 7.24 4.42 -0.63
CA SER A 97 6.70 3.83 -1.86
C SER A 97 6.45 2.34 -1.68
N PHE A 98 5.37 1.89 -2.30
CA PHE A 98 5.00 0.47 -2.32
C PHE A 98 4.71 0.09 -3.78
N VAL A 99 5.22 -1.05 -4.21
CA VAL A 99 4.90 -1.58 -5.53
C VAL A 99 3.68 -2.47 -5.39
N LEU A 100 2.60 -2.10 -6.05
CA LEU A 100 1.36 -2.87 -6.01
C LEU A 100 1.46 -4.06 -6.93
N ALA A 101 0.94 -5.19 -6.47
CA ALA A 101 0.82 -6.38 -7.29
C ALA A 101 -0.21 -6.16 -8.39
N ASP A 102 -0.12 -6.96 -9.44
CA ASP A 102 -1.10 -6.94 -10.53
C ASP A 102 -2.51 -7.11 -9.99
N GLY A 103 -3.41 -6.24 -10.44
CA GLY A 103 -4.82 -6.30 -10.05
C GLY A 103 -5.14 -5.68 -8.70
N VAL A 104 -4.14 -5.18 -7.97
CA VAL A 104 -4.37 -4.50 -6.70
C VAL A 104 -4.62 -3.02 -6.95
N GLU A 105 -5.72 -2.52 -6.41
CA GLU A 105 -6.12 -1.13 -6.55
C GLU A 105 -6.32 -0.49 -5.19
N VAL A 106 -6.01 0.79 -5.10
CA VAL A 106 -6.32 1.59 -3.91
C VAL A 106 -7.79 1.99 -3.99
N ILE A 107 -8.56 1.62 -2.97
CA ILE A 107 -9.99 1.90 -2.93
C ILE A 107 -10.35 3.05 -2.01
N GLY A 108 -9.43 3.50 -1.18
CA GLY A 108 -9.67 4.63 -0.31
C GLY A 108 -8.55 4.86 0.66
N ALA A 109 -8.60 5.99 1.34
CA ALA A 109 -7.67 6.34 2.39
C ALA A 109 -8.37 7.18 3.43
N THR A 110 -8.04 6.95 4.69
CA THR A 110 -8.61 7.70 5.82
C THR A 110 -7.53 8.01 6.84
N THR A 111 -7.69 9.13 7.54
CA THR A 111 -6.83 9.48 8.67
C THR A 111 -7.64 9.49 9.96
N GLY A 112 -7.02 9.10 11.04
CA GLY A 112 -7.63 9.15 12.36
C GLY A 112 -6.66 8.68 13.42
N ASN A 113 -6.69 9.30 14.57
CA ASN A 113 -5.86 8.91 15.71
C ASN A 113 -4.36 8.84 15.41
N GLY A 114 -3.87 9.73 14.55
CA GLY A 114 -2.46 9.76 14.18
C GLY A 114 -2.06 8.67 13.19
N LEU A 115 -3.02 7.99 12.57
CA LEU A 115 -2.77 6.93 11.62
C LEU A 115 -3.37 7.28 10.25
N LEU A 116 -2.67 6.90 9.22
CA LEU A 116 -3.17 6.94 7.84
C LEU A 116 -3.43 5.51 7.41
N HIS A 117 -4.68 5.22 7.06
CA HIS A 117 -5.09 3.91 6.55
C HIS A 117 -5.32 4.00 5.06
N ILE A 118 -4.66 3.14 4.31
CA ILE A 118 -4.83 3.03 2.86
C ILE A 118 -5.44 1.66 2.59
N ASP A 119 -6.63 1.65 2.05
CA ASP A 119 -7.34 0.41 1.75
C ASP A 119 -7.14 0.02 0.30
N LEU A 120 -6.80 -1.24 0.10
CA LEU A 120 -6.53 -1.82 -1.21
C LEU A 120 -7.37 -3.05 -1.41
N GLU A 121 -7.68 -3.33 -2.65
CA GLU A 121 -8.44 -4.51 -3.03
C GLU A 121 -7.84 -5.13 -4.27
N ARG A 122 -7.75 -6.46 -4.26
CA ARG A 122 -7.33 -7.21 -5.44
C ARG A 122 -8.56 -7.55 -6.26
N ALA A 123 -8.57 -7.13 -7.51
CA ALA A 123 -9.66 -7.44 -8.43
C ALA A 123 -9.75 -8.94 -8.67
N ILE A 124 -10.98 -9.47 -8.70
CA ILE A 124 -11.20 -10.82 -9.17
C ILE A 124 -10.96 -10.81 -10.69
N PRO A 125 -10.12 -11.71 -11.22
CA PRO A 125 -10.04 -11.84 -12.68
C PRO A 125 -11.43 -12.16 -13.18
N GLU A 126 -12.01 -11.29 -13.98
CA GLU A 126 -13.26 -11.60 -14.65
C GLU A 126 -13.02 -12.82 -15.52
N LYS A 127 -13.81 -13.84 -15.23
CA LYS A 127 -13.81 -15.04 -16.05
C LYS A 127 -14.48 -14.67 -17.39
N ARG A 128 -13.70 -14.17 -18.31
CA ARG A 128 -14.21 -13.90 -19.65
C ARG A 128 -14.32 -15.21 -20.41
N VAL A 129 -15.55 -15.68 -20.48
CA VAL A 129 -15.86 -16.77 -21.41
C VAL A 129 -16.21 -16.13 -22.75
N GLN A 130 -15.33 -16.28 -23.71
CA GLN A 130 -15.57 -15.80 -25.05
C GLN A 130 -15.87 -16.99 -25.95
N THR A 131 -17.08 -17.00 -26.52
CA THR A 131 -17.42 -18.03 -27.53
C THR A 131 -17.01 -17.48 -28.87
N ILE A 132 -16.15 -18.23 -29.52
CA ILE A 132 -15.65 -17.86 -30.86
C ILE A 132 -16.45 -18.62 -31.91
N GLU A 133 -17.04 -17.86 -32.81
CA GLU A 133 -17.77 -18.44 -33.94
C GLU A 133 -16.81 -19.07 -34.93
N ILE A 134 -17.08 -20.33 -35.25
CA ILE A 134 -16.28 -21.06 -36.25
C ILE A 134 -16.86 -20.81 -37.65
N ARG A 135 -16.10 -20.16 -38.47
CA ARG A 135 -16.49 -19.92 -39.85
C ARG A 135 -15.95 -21.04 -40.74
N LYS A 136 -16.76 -21.42 -41.73
CA LYS A 136 -16.32 -22.37 -42.73
C LYS A 136 -15.29 -21.69 -43.63
N GLY A 137 -14.06 -22.19 -43.60
CA GLY A 137 -13.00 -21.63 -44.44
C GLY A 137 -13.25 -21.91 -45.92
N THR A 138 -13.00 -20.89 -46.76
CA THR A 138 -12.90 -21.11 -48.18
C THR A 138 -11.53 -21.71 -48.45
N VAL A 139 -11.55 -23.00 -48.81
CA VAL A 139 -10.34 -23.67 -49.23
C VAL A 139 -10.01 -23.20 -50.65
N ARG A 140 -9.00 -22.34 -50.74
CA ARG A 140 -8.41 -22.12 -52.05
C ARG A 140 -7.51 -23.31 -52.33
N GLY A 141 -7.93 -24.10 -53.30
CA GLY A 141 -7.10 -25.19 -53.81
C GLY A 141 -5.84 -24.66 -54.43
#